data_b4c227c16ef485551e4e8499015bfebf
#
_entry.id   b4c227c16ef485551e4e8499015bfebf
#
_cell.length_a   1.000
_cell.length_b   1.000
_cell.length_c   1.000
_cell.angle_alpha   90.00
_cell.angle_beta   90.00
_cell.angle_gamma   90.00
#
_symmetry.space_group_name_H-M   'P 1'
#
loop_
_entity.id
_entity.type
_entity.pdbx_description
1 polymer ?
#
loop_
_entity_poly.entity_id
_entity_poly.type
_entity_poly.pdbx_seq_one_letter_code
_entity_poly.pdbx_strand_id
1 'polypeptide(L)'
;MKDIGLLFLRVGAGSFMFFAHGLQKLNILFGSGEIKFANPIGIGSEISLILSAFAEFFCAGLLILGIFPRVSAGILVINMFVAGIIYHASDPFGTKEKALLFFIVFIALLFMGAGKYSINKLFPAKLQKY
;
A
#
# COMPACT_ATOMS: atom_id res chain seq x y z
N MET A 1 4.83 4.27 -24.24
CA MET A 1 3.94 3.15 -23.83
C MET A 1 4.19 2.69 -22.39
N LYS A 2 5.44 2.31 -22.03
CA LYS A 2 5.79 1.86 -20.67
C LYS A 2 5.38 2.85 -19.56
N ASP A 3 5.66 4.13 -19.72
CA ASP A 3 5.36 5.15 -18.70
C ASP A 3 3.86 5.38 -18.51
N ILE A 4 3.07 5.22 -19.57
CA ILE A 4 1.60 5.28 -19.48
C ILE A 4 1.07 4.08 -18.73
N GLY A 5 1.57 2.87 -19.03
CA GLY A 5 1.21 1.66 -18.29
C GLY A 5 1.52 1.77 -16.80
N LEU A 6 2.68 2.31 -16.46
CA LEU A 6 3.07 2.57 -15.06
C LEU A 6 2.16 3.60 -14.37
N LEU A 7 1.75 4.65 -15.09
CA LEU A 7 0.80 5.63 -14.58
C LEU A 7 -0.54 4.96 -14.22
N PHE A 8 -1.11 4.18 -15.15
CA PHE A 8 -2.38 3.47 -14.92
C PHE A 8 -2.28 2.47 -13.76
N LEU A 9 -1.21 1.66 -13.75
CA LEU A 9 -1.00 0.66 -12.70
C LEU A 9 -0.87 1.31 -11.32
N ARG A 10 -0.08 2.36 -11.22
CA ARG A 10 0.18 3.10 -9.99
C ARG A 10 -1.07 3.83 -9.46
N VAL A 11 -1.73 4.60 -10.35
CA VAL A 11 -2.92 5.36 -9.97
C VAL A 11 -4.07 4.40 -9.68
N GLY A 12 -4.28 3.37 -10.49
CA GLY A 12 -5.36 2.39 -10.28
C GLY A 12 -5.20 1.61 -8.99
N ALA A 13 -4.08 0.93 -8.81
CA ALA A 13 -3.83 0.13 -7.61
C ALA A 13 -3.74 1.00 -6.34
N GLY A 14 -3.09 2.16 -6.44
CA GLY A 14 -3.01 3.12 -5.34
C GLY A 14 -4.38 3.64 -4.92
N SER A 15 -5.25 3.97 -5.88
CA SER A 15 -6.61 4.46 -5.60
C SER A 15 -7.48 3.38 -4.95
N PHE A 16 -7.45 2.15 -5.44
CA PHE A 16 -8.17 1.06 -4.79
C PHE A 16 -7.70 0.85 -3.36
N MET A 17 -6.40 0.87 -3.14
CA MET A 17 -5.83 0.73 -1.79
C MET A 17 -6.25 1.90 -0.90
N PHE A 18 -6.11 3.13 -1.37
CA PHE A 18 -6.42 4.35 -0.63
C PHE A 18 -7.90 4.44 -0.24
N PHE A 19 -8.81 4.34 -1.21
CA PHE A 19 -10.24 4.57 -0.98
C PHE A 19 -10.96 3.37 -0.38
N ALA A 20 -10.67 2.15 -0.83
CA ALA A 20 -11.37 0.96 -0.37
C ALA A 20 -10.81 0.38 0.94
N HIS A 21 -9.56 0.66 1.28
CA HIS A 21 -8.89 0.09 2.45
C HIS A 21 -8.34 1.15 3.41
N GLY A 22 -7.54 2.09 2.92
CA GLY A 22 -6.89 3.11 3.74
C GLY A 22 -7.87 4.02 4.48
N LEU A 23 -8.87 4.55 3.77
CA LEU A 23 -9.92 5.39 4.39
C LEU A 23 -10.71 4.66 5.47
N GLN A 24 -11.04 3.38 5.26
CA GLN A 24 -11.76 2.59 6.26
C GLN A 24 -10.95 2.44 7.55
N LYS A 25 -9.65 2.16 7.43
CA LYS A 25 -8.76 2.04 8.59
C LYS A 25 -8.59 3.37 9.33
N LEU A 26 -8.49 4.46 8.58
CA LEU A 26 -8.43 5.80 9.16
C LEU A 26 -9.70 6.13 9.96
N ASN A 27 -10.88 5.77 9.42
CA ASN A 27 -12.15 5.97 10.12
C ASN A 27 -12.25 5.13 11.40
N ILE A 28 -11.70 3.91 11.42
CA ILE A 28 -11.64 3.09 12.63
C ILE A 28 -10.69 3.73 13.65
N LEU A 29 -9.53 4.21 13.21
CA LEU A 29 -8.50 4.79 14.07
C LEU A 29 -8.97 6.07 14.78
N PHE A 30 -9.69 6.94 14.07
CA PHE A 30 -10.22 8.20 14.60
C PHE A 30 -11.67 8.11 15.08
N GLY A 31 -12.27 6.92 15.04
CA GLY A 31 -13.61 6.67 15.56
C GLY A 31 -13.64 6.65 17.10
N SER A 32 -14.85 6.78 17.68
CA SER A 32 -15.07 6.77 19.13
C SER A 32 -15.28 5.36 19.72
N GLY A 33 -15.26 4.31 18.89
CA GLY A 33 -15.48 2.92 19.31
C GLY A 33 -14.20 2.20 19.74
N GLU A 34 -14.38 1.02 20.32
CA GLU A 34 -13.27 0.11 20.60
C GLU A 34 -12.58 -0.34 19.30
N ILE A 35 -11.25 -0.28 19.30
CA ILE A 35 -10.46 -0.73 18.15
C ILE A 35 -10.47 -2.26 18.08
N LYS A 36 -11.26 -2.78 17.16
CA LYS A 36 -11.30 -4.21 16.80
C LYS A 36 -10.55 -4.41 15.49
N PHE A 37 -9.28 -4.78 15.58
CA PHE A 37 -8.44 -5.01 14.43
C PHE A 37 -7.56 -6.24 14.65
N ALA A 38 -7.07 -6.82 13.56
CA ALA A 38 -6.19 -7.98 13.59
C ALA A 38 -4.85 -7.66 14.25
N ASN A 39 -4.25 -8.65 14.90
CA ASN A 39 -2.93 -8.58 15.50
C ASN A 39 -2.03 -9.70 14.91
N PRO A 40 -1.70 -9.65 13.61
CA PRO A 40 -1.08 -10.77 12.92
C PRO A 40 0.35 -11.07 13.35
N ILE A 41 1.08 -10.08 13.85
CA ILE A 41 2.49 -10.20 14.27
C ILE A 41 2.69 -9.97 15.77
N GLY A 42 1.62 -9.92 16.55
CA GLY A 42 1.69 -9.88 18.02
C GLY A 42 2.13 -8.54 18.65
N ILE A 43 2.02 -7.42 17.90
CA ILE A 43 2.39 -6.07 18.40
C ILE A 43 1.22 -5.28 18.97
N GLY A 44 0.02 -5.87 19.01
CA GLY A 44 -1.22 -5.25 19.44
C GLY A 44 -2.09 -4.78 18.28
N SER A 45 -3.41 -4.79 18.52
CA SER A 45 -4.41 -4.42 17.49
C SER A 45 -4.32 -2.96 17.09
N GLU A 46 -4.08 -2.06 18.05
CA GLU A 46 -3.98 -0.62 17.81
C GLU A 46 -2.75 -0.27 16.96
N ILE A 47 -1.57 -0.78 17.33
CA ILE A 47 -0.33 -0.56 16.56
C ILE A 47 -0.45 -1.18 15.18
N SER A 48 -1.01 -2.38 15.07
CA SER A 48 -1.26 -3.04 13.77
C SER A 48 -2.17 -2.20 12.88
N LEU A 49 -3.24 -1.60 13.44
CA LEU A 49 -4.13 -0.69 12.72
C LEU A 49 -3.41 0.58 12.26
N ILE A 50 -2.61 1.19 13.13
CA ILE A 50 -1.84 2.42 12.81
C ILE A 50 -0.88 2.15 11.64
N LEU A 51 -0.10 1.09 11.71
CA LEU A 51 0.85 0.73 10.65
C LEU A 51 0.15 0.42 9.33
N SER A 52 -0.96 -0.31 9.37
CA SER A 52 -1.74 -0.64 8.19
C SER A 52 -2.43 0.59 7.59
N ALA A 53 -2.98 1.48 8.43
CA ALA A 53 -3.57 2.75 7.99
C ALA A 53 -2.50 3.66 7.35
N PHE A 54 -1.31 3.74 7.95
CA PHE A 54 -0.19 4.48 7.37
C PHE A 54 0.19 3.95 5.99
N ALA A 55 0.31 2.63 5.83
CA ALA A 55 0.63 2.03 4.53
C ALA A 55 -0.49 2.27 3.50
N GLU A 56 -1.73 1.95 3.85
CA GLU A 56 -2.84 1.90 2.90
C GLU A 56 -3.48 3.27 2.63
N PHE A 57 -3.32 4.24 3.50
CA PHE A 57 -3.77 5.61 3.29
C PHE A 57 -2.62 6.52 2.85
N PHE A 58 -1.63 6.71 3.71
CA PHE A 58 -0.55 7.68 3.44
C PHE A 58 0.37 7.23 2.30
N CYS A 59 0.94 6.02 2.38
CA CYS A 59 1.84 5.52 1.34
C CYS A 59 1.11 5.27 0.02
N ALA A 60 -0.14 4.81 0.03
CA ALA A 60 -0.94 4.69 -1.18
C ALA A 60 -1.22 6.06 -1.82
N GLY A 61 -1.48 7.09 -1.02
CA GLY A 61 -1.61 8.48 -1.49
C GLY A 61 -0.34 8.99 -2.16
N LEU A 62 0.82 8.78 -1.53
CA LEU A 62 2.12 9.13 -2.12
C LEU A 62 2.38 8.35 -3.42
N LEU A 63 1.99 7.08 -3.47
CA LEU A 63 2.13 6.25 -4.65
C LEU A 63 1.26 6.78 -5.82
N ILE A 64 0.02 7.18 -5.56
CA ILE A 64 -0.86 7.80 -6.56
C ILE A 64 -0.19 9.02 -7.18
N LEU A 65 0.35 9.90 -6.36
CA LEU A 65 1.05 11.12 -6.80
C LEU A 65 2.42 10.83 -7.44
N GLY A 66 2.97 9.65 -7.18
CA GLY A 66 4.30 9.27 -7.60
C GLY A 66 5.38 10.02 -6.83
N ILE A 67 5.20 10.21 -5.53
CA ILE A 67 6.17 10.76 -4.59
C ILE A 67 6.83 9.60 -3.87
N PHE A 68 8.16 9.51 -3.92
CA PHE A 68 8.92 8.39 -3.37
C PHE A 68 8.30 7.01 -3.70
N PRO A 69 8.05 6.74 -4.98
CA PRO A 69 7.20 5.61 -5.39
C PRO A 69 7.74 4.24 -4.97
N ARG A 70 9.06 4.08 -4.94
CA ARG A 70 9.69 2.81 -4.53
C ARG A 70 9.58 2.58 -3.03
N VAL A 71 9.77 3.62 -2.23
CA VAL A 71 9.61 3.54 -0.77
C VAL A 71 8.14 3.25 -0.43
N SER A 72 7.22 4.00 -1.03
CA SER A 72 5.79 3.81 -0.82
C SER A 72 5.33 2.41 -1.23
N ALA A 73 5.76 1.94 -2.40
CA ALA A 73 5.46 0.58 -2.86
C ALA A 73 6.08 -0.48 -1.94
N GLY A 74 7.30 -0.29 -1.46
CA GLY A 74 7.97 -1.21 -0.53
C GLY A 74 7.21 -1.38 0.79
N ILE A 75 6.72 -0.29 1.36
CA ILE A 75 5.90 -0.32 2.59
C ILE A 75 4.59 -1.07 2.32
N LEU A 76 3.94 -0.82 1.18
CA LEU A 76 2.72 -1.52 0.77
C LEU A 76 2.97 -3.01 0.50
N VAL A 77 4.12 -3.39 -0.04
CA VAL A 77 4.54 -4.80 -0.20
C VAL A 77 4.60 -5.49 1.16
N ILE A 78 5.25 -4.88 2.15
CA ILE A 78 5.34 -5.42 3.51
C ILE A 78 3.94 -5.58 4.10
N ASN A 79 3.08 -4.57 3.99
CA ASN A 79 1.71 -4.61 4.51
C ASN A 79 0.89 -5.73 3.86
N MET A 80 0.98 -5.89 2.54
CA MET A 80 0.25 -6.95 1.81
C MET A 80 0.82 -8.35 2.08
N PHE A 81 2.13 -8.46 2.33
CA PHE A 81 2.75 -9.71 2.78
C PHE A 81 2.16 -10.14 4.13
N VAL A 82 2.11 -9.24 5.09
CA VAL A 82 1.52 -9.53 6.41
C VAL A 82 0.05 -9.91 6.27
N ALA A 83 -0.73 -9.17 5.49
CA ALA A 83 -2.14 -9.45 5.29
C ALA A 83 -2.39 -10.79 4.57
N GLY A 84 -1.75 -11.02 3.44
CA GLY A 84 -2.03 -12.17 2.57
C GLY A 84 -1.33 -13.46 3.01
N ILE A 85 -0.11 -13.37 3.53
CA ILE A 85 0.73 -14.55 3.81
C ILE A 85 0.74 -14.89 5.31
N ILE A 86 0.69 -13.90 6.20
CA ILE A 86 0.69 -14.16 7.64
C ILE A 86 -0.73 -14.24 8.19
N TYR A 87 -1.53 -13.18 8.06
CA TYR A 87 -2.86 -13.11 8.66
C TYR A 87 -3.84 -14.11 8.04
N HIS A 88 -3.90 -14.17 6.73
CA HIS A 88 -4.76 -15.10 6.00
C HIS A 88 -4.09 -16.44 5.63
N ALA A 89 -3.00 -16.83 6.35
CA ALA A 89 -2.23 -18.05 6.05
C ALA A 89 -3.11 -19.31 5.95
N SER A 90 -4.02 -19.48 6.90
CA SER A 90 -4.90 -20.66 7.01
C SER A 90 -6.19 -20.54 6.21
N ASP A 91 -6.49 -19.38 5.63
CA ASP A 91 -7.73 -19.13 4.94
C ASP A 91 -7.71 -19.73 3.51
N PRO A 92 -8.89 -20.00 2.93
CA PRO A 92 -9.00 -20.39 1.53
C PRO A 92 -8.36 -19.35 0.61
N PHE A 93 -7.85 -19.80 -0.53
CA PHE A 93 -7.17 -18.93 -1.51
C PHE A 93 -8.01 -17.71 -1.90
N GLY A 94 -9.31 -17.87 -2.14
CA GLY A 94 -10.21 -16.77 -2.49
C GLY A 94 -10.27 -15.64 -1.46
N THR A 95 -10.00 -15.90 -0.19
CA THR A 95 -9.97 -14.89 0.88
C THR A 95 -8.69 -14.04 0.80
N LYS A 96 -7.55 -14.66 0.50
CA LYS A 96 -6.25 -13.98 0.42
C LYS A 96 -5.87 -13.47 -0.96
N GLU A 97 -6.59 -13.87 -1.99
CA GLU A 97 -6.30 -13.56 -3.40
C GLU A 97 -6.11 -12.06 -3.63
N LYS A 98 -6.99 -11.24 -3.10
CA LYS A 98 -6.91 -9.77 -3.26
C LYS A 98 -5.61 -9.20 -2.67
N ALA A 99 -5.23 -9.60 -1.47
CA ALA A 99 -3.98 -9.15 -0.86
C ALA A 99 -2.75 -9.62 -1.68
N LEU A 100 -2.79 -10.82 -2.22
CA LEU A 100 -1.71 -11.35 -3.07
C LEU A 100 -1.63 -10.63 -4.42
N LEU A 101 -2.76 -10.25 -5.01
CA LEU A 101 -2.77 -9.44 -6.24
C LEU A 101 -2.16 -8.07 -6.01
N PHE A 102 -2.53 -7.38 -4.94
CA PHE A 102 -1.90 -6.11 -4.56
C PHE A 102 -0.41 -6.28 -4.26
N PHE A 103 -0.03 -7.35 -3.58
CA PHE A 103 1.36 -7.68 -3.30
C PHE A 103 2.20 -7.74 -4.59
N ILE A 104 1.71 -8.47 -5.60
CA ILE A 104 2.39 -8.59 -6.91
C ILE A 104 2.49 -7.23 -7.61
N VAL A 105 1.40 -6.46 -7.62
CA VAL A 105 1.38 -5.13 -8.24
C VAL A 105 2.37 -4.18 -7.58
N PHE A 106 2.41 -4.16 -6.25
CA PHE A 106 3.32 -3.29 -5.52
C PHE A 106 4.78 -3.73 -5.64
N ILE A 107 5.07 -5.04 -5.75
CA ILE A 107 6.41 -5.53 -6.11
C ILE A 107 6.82 -5.01 -7.50
N ALA A 108 5.95 -5.07 -8.48
CA ALA A 108 6.23 -4.55 -9.81
C ALA A 108 6.55 -3.05 -9.77
N LEU A 109 5.76 -2.27 -9.04
CA LEU A 109 5.98 -0.82 -8.86
C LEU A 109 7.25 -0.51 -8.07
N LEU A 110 7.61 -1.33 -7.08
CA LEU A 110 8.86 -1.21 -6.32
C LEU A 110 10.08 -1.28 -7.25
N PHE A 111 10.10 -2.22 -8.17
CA PHE A 111 11.22 -2.39 -9.12
C PHE A 111 11.16 -1.39 -10.27
N MET A 112 9.99 -1.13 -10.83
CA MET A 112 9.83 -0.29 -12.01
C MET A 112 9.80 1.22 -11.69
N GLY A 113 9.39 1.60 -10.48
CA GLY A 113 9.23 2.99 -10.08
C GLY A 113 7.98 3.64 -10.67
N ALA A 114 7.92 4.98 -10.62
CA ALA A 114 6.72 5.75 -11.00
C ALA A 114 6.58 6.06 -12.50
N GLY A 115 7.63 5.87 -13.29
CA GLY A 115 7.68 6.34 -14.66
C GLY A 115 7.84 7.87 -14.77
N LYS A 116 7.77 8.41 -15.98
CA LYS A 116 7.99 9.85 -16.23
C LYS A 116 6.82 10.74 -15.77
N TYR A 117 5.61 10.21 -15.69
CA TYR A 117 4.42 10.96 -15.28
C TYR A 117 4.24 10.93 -13.75
N SER A 118 5.20 11.49 -13.01
CA SER A 118 5.21 11.48 -11.55
C SER A 118 5.77 12.77 -10.98
N ILE A 119 5.25 13.17 -9.81
CA ILE A 119 5.75 14.35 -9.07
C ILE A 119 7.22 14.15 -8.67
N ASN A 120 7.65 12.90 -8.49
CA ASN A 120 9.04 12.57 -8.15
C ASN A 120 10.08 13.15 -9.13
N LYS A 121 9.67 13.42 -10.37
CA LYS A 121 10.53 14.06 -11.38
C LYS A 121 10.86 15.53 -11.08
N LEU A 122 10.09 16.17 -10.22
CA LEU A 122 10.33 17.55 -9.77
C LEU A 122 11.36 17.62 -8.65
N PHE A 123 11.71 16.50 -8.03
CA PHE A 123 12.73 16.45 -6.98
C PHE A 123 14.16 16.40 -7.56
N PRO A 124 15.17 16.80 -6.76
CA PRO A 124 16.56 16.62 -7.13
C PRO A 124 16.88 15.18 -7.51
N ALA A 125 17.79 14.98 -8.50
CA ALA A 125 18.13 13.66 -9.04
C ALA A 125 18.49 12.62 -7.96
N LYS A 126 19.12 13.06 -6.87
CA LYS A 126 19.44 12.20 -5.71
C LYS A 126 18.20 11.52 -5.09
N LEU A 127 17.07 12.22 -5.07
CA LEU A 127 15.82 11.75 -4.46
C LEU A 127 14.92 10.97 -5.43
N GLN A 128 15.12 11.12 -6.74
CA GLN A 128 14.28 10.48 -7.76
C GLN A 128 14.40 8.95 -7.80
N LYS A 129 15.44 8.39 -7.19
CA LYS A 129 15.67 6.95 -7.14
C LYS A 129 14.77 6.22 -6.12
N TYR A 130 14.21 6.95 -5.18
CA TYR A 130 13.31 6.42 -4.13
C TYR A 130 11.84 6.53 -4.54
#